data_f7436da99b229a2db32970d999aca2d4
#
_entry.id   f7436da99b229a2db32970d999aca2d4
#
_cell.length_a   1.000
_cell.length_b   1.000
_cell.length_c   1.000
_cell.angle_alpha   90.00
_cell.angle_beta   90.00
_cell.angle_gamma   90.00
#
_symmetry.space_group_name_H-M   'P 1'
#
loop_
_entity.id
_entity.type
_entity.pdbx_description
1 polymer ?
#
loop_
_entity_poly.entity_id
_entity_poly.type
_entity_poly.pdbx_seq_one_letter_code
_entity_poly.pdbx_strand_id
1 'polypeptide(L)'
;RADIDHYLAMLSQIDTYYKQLAAYEQVQADAGLAPSDDTIDRILKSCKSYLIRPENSLLTETFASRLNAVEGLSDAEKASYKAKHLTILKEHFIPAYTNLSKALESLKGSHPEAGGLSTYEHGREYYAYLAAALTGTDSSVDALKTRIEKQMQADLSEIRVRLKEHPELVRQMTDSAITLSDPD
;
A
#
# COMPACT_ATOMS: atom_id res chain seq x y z
N ARG A 1 -10.85 20.59 20.44
CA ARG A 1 -10.57 21.68 19.49
C ARG A 1 -9.12 21.63 19.01
N ALA A 2 -8.14 21.67 19.91
CA ALA A 2 -6.74 21.65 19.55
C ALA A 2 -6.37 20.50 18.61
N ASP A 3 -6.86 19.29 18.83
CA ASP A 3 -6.59 18.12 17.99
C ASP A 3 -7.19 18.27 16.58
N ILE A 4 -8.36 18.90 16.45
CA ILE A 4 -9.00 19.18 15.18
C ILE A 4 -8.16 20.18 14.39
N ASP A 5 -7.75 21.28 15.04
CA ASP A 5 -6.92 22.29 14.40
C ASP A 5 -5.55 21.72 14.00
N HIS A 6 -4.95 20.88 14.83
CA HIS A 6 -3.70 20.19 14.51
C HIS A 6 -3.86 19.25 13.32
N TYR A 7 -4.92 18.44 13.29
CA TYR A 7 -5.22 17.58 12.14
C TYR A 7 -5.36 18.37 10.84
N LEU A 8 -6.11 19.46 10.86
CA LEU A 8 -6.30 20.31 9.68
C LEU A 8 -4.99 20.98 9.24
N ALA A 9 -4.16 21.40 10.19
CA ALA A 9 -2.84 21.95 9.91
C ALA A 9 -1.90 20.91 9.28
N MET A 10 -1.91 19.65 9.77
CA MET A 10 -1.15 18.56 9.17
C MET A 10 -1.64 18.25 7.75
N LEU A 11 -2.95 18.17 7.57
CA LEU A 11 -3.55 17.86 6.28
C LEU A 11 -3.24 18.93 5.22
N SER A 12 -3.14 20.20 5.62
CA SER A 12 -2.77 21.31 4.72
C SER A 12 -1.31 21.29 4.27
N GLN A 13 -0.45 20.45 4.86
CA GLN A 13 0.97 20.33 4.49
C GLN A 13 1.23 19.16 3.52
N ILE A 14 0.21 18.42 3.14
CA ILE A 14 0.37 17.22 2.31
C ILE A 14 0.96 17.52 0.93
N ASP A 15 0.67 18.67 0.36
CA ASP A 15 1.22 19.14 -0.90
C ASP A 15 2.73 19.37 -0.82
N THR A 16 3.20 19.98 0.27
CA THR A 16 4.62 20.16 0.54
C THR A 16 5.32 18.81 0.72
N TYR A 17 4.74 17.90 1.48
CA TYR A 17 5.28 16.58 1.69
C TYR A 17 5.41 15.79 0.36
N TYR A 18 4.36 15.74 -0.45
CA TYR A 18 4.39 15.00 -1.71
C TYR A 18 5.26 15.67 -2.78
N LYS A 19 5.42 16.98 -2.74
CA LYS A 19 6.40 17.68 -3.58
C LYS A 19 7.84 17.25 -3.22
N GLN A 20 8.16 17.14 -1.94
CA GLN A 20 9.46 16.67 -1.48
C GLN A 20 9.67 15.18 -1.84
N LEU A 21 8.64 14.35 -1.68
CA LEU A 21 8.69 12.94 -2.06
C LEU A 21 8.93 12.78 -3.57
N ALA A 22 8.21 13.51 -4.42
CA ALA A 22 8.42 13.49 -5.87
C ALA A 22 9.84 13.90 -6.27
N ALA A 23 10.40 14.92 -5.60
CA ALA A 23 11.79 15.33 -5.83
C ALA A 23 12.78 14.24 -5.39
N TYR A 24 12.52 13.56 -4.28
CA TYR A 24 13.33 12.44 -3.81
C TYR A 24 13.30 11.26 -4.80
N GLU A 25 12.11 10.89 -5.29
CA GLU A 25 11.97 9.83 -6.30
C GLU A 25 12.71 10.14 -7.60
N GLN A 26 12.77 11.43 -8.00
CA GLN A 26 13.58 11.85 -9.15
C GLN A 26 15.08 11.63 -8.88
N VAL A 27 15.57 11.96 -7.70
CA VAL A 27 16.98 11.72 -7.33
C VAL A 27 17.27 10.21 -7.32
N GLN A 28 16.35 9.38 -6.84
CA GLN A 28 16.48 7.92 -6.92
C GLN A 28 16.54 7.44 -8.37
N ALA A 29 15.68 7.96 -9.23
CA ALA A 29 15.66 7.60 -10.65
C ALA A 29 16.97 7.99 -11.36
N ASP A 30 17.49 9.18 -11.09
CA ASP A 30 18.77 9.67 -11.64
C ASP A 30 19.96 8.79 -11.18
N ALA A 31 19.85 8.17 -10.00
CA ALA A 31 20.82 7.21 -9.48
C ALA A 31 20.60 5.75 -9.97
N GLY A 32 19.62 5.51 -10.87
CA GLY A 32 19.30 4.17 -11.35
C GLY A 32 18.52 3.31 -10.34
N LEU A 33 17.92 3.93 -9.34
CA LEU A 33 17.18 3.28 -8.26
C LEU A 33 15.66 3.52 -8.36
N ALA A 34 15.16 3.88 -9.54
CA ALA A 34 13.74 4.10 -9.76
C ALA A 34 12.92 2.82 -9.49
N PRO A 35 11.69 2.95 -9.00
CA PRO A 35 10.75 1.84 -8.94
C PRO A 35 10.49 1.27 -10.35
N SER A 36 10.20 -0.03 -10.45
CA SER A 36 9.78 -0.63 -11.72
C SER A 36 8.45 -0.05 -12.19
N ASP A 37 8.20 -0.11 -13.51
CA ASP A 37 6.96 0.37 -14.12
C ASP A 37 5.73 -0.31 -13.51
N ASP A 38 5.78 -1.62 -13.23
CA ASP A 38 4.71 -2.35 -12.55
C ASP A 38 4.45 -1.80 -11.12
N THR A 39 5.50 -1.44 -10.39
CA THR A 39 5.37 -0.82 -9.06
C THR A 39 4.74 0.57 -9.16
N ILE A 40 5.19 1.38 -10.13
CA ILE A 40 4.60 2.68 -10.40
C ILE A 40 3.12 2.54 -10.76
N ASP A 41 2.74 1.60 -11.62
CA ASP A 41 1.35 1.36 -12.01
C ASP A 41 0.46 0.98 -10.82
N ARG A 42 0.96 0.15 -9.91
CA ARG A 42 0.24 -0.19 -8.67
C ARG A 42 0.04 1.01 -7.77
N ILE A 43 1.05 1.86 -7.61
CA ILE A 43 0.96 3.10 -6.83
C ILE A 43 -0.03 4.07 -7.49
N LEU A 44 0.05 4.27 -8.81
CA LEU A 44 -0.87 5.13 -9.56
C LEU A 44 -2.33 4.66 -9.45
N LYS A 45 -2.55 3.34 -9.47
CA LYS A 45 -3.88 2.77 -9.24
C LYS A 45 -4.40 3.11 -7.84
N SER A 46 -3.56 3.02 -6.82
CA SER A 46 -3.92 3.44 -5.46
C SER A 46 -4.19 4.95 -5.39
N CYS A 47 -3.35 5.79 -6.00
CA CYS A 47 -3.55 7.23 -6.03
C CYS A 47 -4.91 7.62 -6.66
N LYS A 48 -5.32 6.93 -7.73
CA LYS A 48 -6.62 7.18 -8.38
C LYS A 48 -7.81 6.99 -7.44
N SER A 49 -7.71 6.10 -6.46
CA SER A 49 -8.78 5.89 -5.48
C SER A 49 -9.01 7.10 -4.57
N TYR A 50 -8.01 7.96 -4.42
CA TYR A 50 -8.09 9.20 -3.63
C TYR A 50 -8.49 10.42 -4.48
N LEU A 51 -8.41 10.32 -5.84
CA LEU A 51 -8.77 11.40 -6.78
C LEU A 51 -10.27 11.40 -7.10
N ILE A 52 -11.09 11.20 -6.10
CA ILE A 52 -12.55 11.30 -6.18
C ILE A 52 -13.00 12.68 -5.72
N ARG A 53 -14.26 13.01 -5.96
CA ARG A 53 -14.84 14.27 -5.47
C ARG A 53 -14.72 14.33 -3.95
N PRO A 54 -14.07 15.36 -3.38
CA PRO A 54 -13.82 15.46 -1.94
C PRO A 54 -15.08 15.31 -1.10
N GLU A 55 -16.23 15.79 -1.59
CA GLU A 55 -17.52 15.71 -0.91
C GLU A 55 -17.97 14.26 -0.64
N ASN A 56 -17.55 13.32 -1.49
CA ASN A 56 -17.93 11.91 -1.44
C ASN A 56 -16.76 11.02 -0.96
N SER A 57 -15.70 11.63 -0.41
CA SER A 57 -14.54 10.87 0.02
C SER A 57 -14.76 10.28 1.42
N LEU A 58 -14.17 9.11 1.65
CA LEU A 58 -14.12 8.50 2.98
C LEU A 58 -13.52 9.45 4.03
N LEU A 59 -12.57 10.32 3.63
CA LEU A 59 -11.97 11.31 4.52
C LEU A 59 -13.00 12.31 5.03
N THR A 60 -13.88 12.80 4.13
CA THR A 60 -14.95 13.73 4.50
C THR A 60 -15.98 13.07 5.39
N GLU A 61 -16.40 11.85 5.07
CA GLU A 61 -17.34 11.07 5.86
C GLU A 61 -16.80 10.79 7.25
N THR A 62 -15.57 10.26 7.35
CA THR A 62 -14.91 9.92 8.61
C THR A 62 -14.69 11.16 9.47
N PHE A 63 -14.23 12.26 8.86
CA PHE A 63 -14.03 13.52 9.59
C PHE A 63 -15.36 14.04 10.15
N ALA A 64 -16.42 14.05 9.34
CA ALA A 64 -17.74 14.50 9.77
C ALA A 64 -18.31 13.63 10.91
N SER A 65 -18.16 12.32 10.81
CA SER A 65 -18.59 11.37 11.85
C SER A 65 -17.87 11.62 13.17
N ARG A 66 -16.53 11.67 13.15
CA ARG A 66 -15.73 11.94 14.35
C ARG A 66 -16.01 13.32 14.94
N LEU A 67 -16.12 14.34 14.09
CA LEU A 67 -16.43 15.70 14.55
C LEU A 67 -17.80 15.80 15.23
N ASN A 68 -18.80 15.05 14.73
CA ASN A 68 -20.14 15.03 15.36
C ASN A 68 -20.11 14.43 16.77
N ALA A 69 -19.20 13.50 17.04
CA ALA A 69 -19.02 12.86 18.35
C ALA A 69 -18.27 13.75 19.36
N VAL A 70 -17.68 14.87 18.92
CA VAL A 70 -16.98 15.79 19.85
C VAL A 70 -18.01 16.58 20.65
N GLU A 71 -17.94 16.44 21.98
CA GLU A 71 -18.74 17.21 22.93
C GLU A 71 -18.25 18.65 23.05
N GLY A 72 -19.16 19.57 23.38
CA GLY A 72 -18.84 20.99 23.64
C GLY A 72 -18.57 21.82 22.38
N LEU A 73 -18.83 21.30 21.18
CA LEU A 73 -18.85 22.08 19.96
C LEU A 73 -20.30 22.42 19.55
N SER A 74 -20.54 23.69 19.25
CA SER A 74 -21.80 24.13 18.66
C SER A 74 -21.94 23.64 17.22
N ASP A 75 -23.17 23.58 16.70
CA ASP A 75 -23.42 23.21 15.31
C ASP A 75 -22.75 24.16 14.31
N ALA A 76 -22.65 25.45 14.64
CA ALA A 76 -21.94 26.43 13.84
C ALA A 76 -20.43 26.15 13.75
N GLU A 77 -19.80 25.77 14.88
CA GLU A 77 -18.39 25.37 14.91
C GLU A 77 -18.16 24.09 14.11
N LYS A 78 -19.03 23.08 14.26
CA LYS A 78 -18.96 21.83 13.48
C LYS A 78 -19.10 22.11 11.98
N ALA A 79 -20.03 22.98 11.58
CA ALA A 79 -20.17 23.38 10.18
C ALA A 79 -18.93 24.09 9.65
N SER A 80 -18.34 25.00 10.43
CA SER A 80 -17.08 25.69 10.09
C SER A 80 -15.92 24.72 9.90
N TYR A 81 -15.74 23.75 10.78
CA TYR A 81 -14.68 22.74 10.66
C TYR A 81 -14.88 21.83 9.43
N LYS A 82 -16.11 21.41 9.14
CA LYS A 82 -16.42 20.64 7.91
C LYS A 82 -16.09 21.44 6.65
N ALA A 83 -16.42 22.73 6.62
CA ALA A 83 -16.10 23.58 5.48
C ALA A 83 -14.57 23.76 5.31
N LYS A 84 -13.83 24.02 6.40
CA LYS A 84 -12.37 24.09 6.38
C LYS A 84 -11.73 22.78 5.86
N HIS A 85 -12.18 21.64 6.38
CA HIS A 85 -11.68 20.32 5.94
C HIS A 85 -11.89 20.13 4.43
N LEU A 86 -13.09 20.44 3.92
CA LEU A 86 -13.40 20.31 2.50
C LEU A 86 -12.54 21.24 1.63
N THR A 87 -12.30 22.47 2.08
CA THR A 87 -11.39 23.41 1.41
C THR A 87 -9.98 22.85 1.32
N ILE A 88 -9.44 22.33 2.44
CA ILE A 88 -8.09 21.72 2.47
C ILE A 88 -8.01 20.51 1.53
N LEU A 89 -9.05 19.68 1.48
CA LEU A 89 -9.06 18.55 0.53
C LEU A 89 -9.00 19.04 -0.92
N LYS A 90 -9.71 20.10 -1.27
CA LYS A 90 -9.73 20.67 -2.63
C LYS A 90 -8.44 21.39 -3.00
N GLU A 91 -7.87 22.13 -2.08
CA GLU A 91 -6.75 23.03 -2.35
C GLU A 91 -5.38 22.37 -2.14
N HIS A 92 -5.29 21.37 -1.26
CA HIS A 92 -4.03 20.71 -0.92
C HIS A 92 -4.03 19.22 -1.27
N PHE A 93 -5.01 18.44 -0.78
CA PHE A 93 -4.98 17.00 -0.89
C PHE A 93 -5.10 16.49 -2.34
N ILE A 94 -6.13 16.91 -3.06
CA ILE A 94 -6.34 16.49 -4.46
C ILE A 94 -5.20 16.95 -5.37
N PRO A 95 -4.74 18.22 -5.31
CA PRO A 95 -3.57 18.66 -6.09
C PRO A 95 -2.29 17.88 -5.72
N ALA A 96 -2.06 17.57 -4.45
CA ALA A 96 -0.91 16.80 -4.01
C ALA A 96 -0.85 15.41 -4.66
N TYR A 97 -1.93 14.64 -4.59
CA TYR A 97 -2.02 13.33 -5.25
C TYR A 97 -1.95 13.41 -6.78
N THR A 98 -2.55 14.44 -7.36
CA THR A 98 -2.49 14.68 -8.81
C THR A 98 -1.05 14.94 -9.26
N ASN A 99 -0.31 15.78 -8.55
CA ASN A 99 1.07 16.14 -8.89
C ASN A 99 2.01 14.96 -8.62
N LEU A 100 1.85 14.24 -7.51
CA LEU A 100 2.59 13.01 -7.24
C LEU A 100 2.38 11.97 -8.35
N SER A 101 1.12 11.76 -8.76
CA SER A 101 0.82 10.82 -9.84
C SER A 101 1.51 11.20 -11.16
N LYS A 102 1.53 12.49 -11.51
CA LYS A 102 2.23 12.97 -12.70
C LYS A 102 3.74 12.78 -12.59
N ALA A 103 4.32 13.06 -11.42
CA ALA A 103 5.74 12.85 -11.18
C ALA A 103 6.12 11.38 -11.31
N LEU A 104 5.37 10.47 -10.68
CA LEU A 104 5.62 9.03 -10.80
C LEU A 104 5.43 8.51 -12.23
N GLU A 105 4.41 8.99 -12.96
CA GLU A 105 4.20 8.62 -14.36
C GLU A 105 5.40 9.03 -15.23
N SER A 106 6.04 10.18 -14.95
CA SER A 106 7.21 10.63 -15.69
C SER A 106 8.47 9.81 -15.42
N LEU A 107 8.50 9.01 -14.36
CA LEU A 107 9.61 8.11 -14.04
C LEU A 107 9.53 6.76 -14.78
N LYS A 108 8.42 6.44 -15.41
CA LYS A 108 8.29 5.21 -16.19
C LYS A 108 9.34 5.14 -17.29
N GLY A 109 9.87 3.94 -17.49
CA GLY A 109 10.95 3.71 -18.42
C GLY A 109 12.35 4.06 -17.90
N SER A 110 12.47 4.70 -16.73
CA SER A 110 13.78 4.95 -16.10
C SER A 110 14.42 3.67 -15.58
N HIS A 111 13.62 2.69 -15.21
CA HIS A 111 14.07 1.36 -14.79
C HIS A 111 13.14 0.29 -15.39
N PRO A 112 13.21 0.03 -16.70
CA PRO A 112 12.26 -0.81 -17.42
C PRO A 112 12.28 -2.28 -16.96
N GLU A 113 13.42 -2.76 -16.47
CA GLU A 113 13.59 -4.14 -16.06
C GLU A 113 13.41 -4.30 -14.53
N ALA A 114 12.28 -4.89 -14.15
CA ALA A 114 12.02 -5.28 -12.78
C ALA A 114 12.81 -6.56 -12.41
N GLY A 115 14.12 -6.49 -12.48
CA GLY A 115 14.99 -7.62 -12.13
C GLY A 115 15.10 -7.90 -10.63
N GLY A 116 14.44 -7.09 -9.79
CA GLY A 116 14.53 -7.17 -8.34
C GLY A 116 15.97 -6.96 -7.86
N LEU A 117 16.29 -7.50 -6.69
CA LEU A 117 17.63 -7.35 -6.07
C LEU A 117 18.77 -7.90 -6.96
N SER A 118 18.50 -8.82 -7.87
CA SER A 118 19.51 -9.43 -8.74
C SER A 118 20.13 -8.46 -9.76
N THR A 119 19.51 -7.31 -10.00
CA THR A 119 19.99 -6.27 -10.93
C THR A 119 20.96 -5.29 -10.27
N TYR A 120 21.03 -5.27 -8.95
CA TYR A 120 21.92 -4.39 -8.21
C TYR A 120 23.28 -5.07 -7.95
N GLU A 121 24.34 -4.25 -7.91
CA GLU A 121 25.63 -4.69 -7.41
C GLU A 121 25.46 -5.25 -5.99
N HIS A 122 26.02 -6.42 -5.71
CA HIS A 122 25.84 -7.15 -4.44
C HIS A 122 24.39 -7.54 -4.07
N GLY A 123 23.44 -7.42 -5.00
CA GLY A 123 22.03 -7.72 -4.71
C GLY A 123 21.79 -9.19 -4.35
N ARG A 124 22.59 -10.12 -4.91
CA ARG A 124 22.50 -11.55 -4.59
C ARG A 124 23.01 -11.86 -3.19
N GLU A 125 24.13 -11.24 -2.80
CA GLU A 125 24.71 -11.37 -1.46
C GLU A 125 23.74 -10.78 -0.41
N TYR A 126 23.16 -9.63 -0.71
CA TYR A 126 22.15 -9.01 0.14
C TYR A 126 20.90 -9.88 0.29
N TYR A 127 20.43 -10.50 -0.80
CA TYR A 127 19.31 -11.43 -0.75
C TYR A 127 19.62 -12.66 0.11
N ALA A 128 20.84 -13.22 -0.02
CA ALA A 128 21.28 -14.35 0.81
C ALA A 128 21.34 -13.97 2.30
N TYR A 129 21.84 -12.76 2.61
CA TYR A 129 21.81 -12.21 3.96
C TYR A 129 20.38 -12.09 4.51
N LEU A 130 19.45 -11.52 3.73
CA LEU A 130 18.05 -11.40 4.13
C LEU A 130 17.41 -12.77 4.36
N ALA A 131 17.68 -13.74 3.47
CA ALA A 131 17.15 -15.09 3.62
C ALA A 131 17.64 -15.74 4.92
N ALA A 132 18.95 -15.64 5.23
CA ALA A 132 19.51 -16.14 6.48
C ALA A 132 18.92 -15.43 7.71
N ALA A 133 18.82 -14.10 7.68
CA ALA A 133 18.28 -13.31 8.77
C ALA A 133 16.80 -13.63 9.07
N LEU A 134 15.98 -13.80 8.02
CA LEU A 134 14.55 -14.08 8.17
C LEU A 134 14.26 -15.53 8.54
N THR A 135 15.07 -16.48 8.07
CA THR A 135 14.84 -17.91 8.33
C THR A 135 15.58 -18.42 9.55
N GLY A 136 16.54 -17.66 10.08
CA GLY A 136 17.40 -18.07 11.19
C GLY A 136 18.29 -19.27 10.85
N THR A 137 18.64 -19.49 9.57
CA THR A 137 19.46 -20.62 9.12
C THR A 137 20.61 -20.15 8.22
N ASP A 138 21.73 -20.85 8.28
CA ASP A 138 22.89 -20.63 7.41
C ASP A 138 22.77 -21.37 6.07
N SER A 139 21.60 -21.95 5.77
CA SER A 139 21.36 -22.65 4.51
C SER A 139 21.46 -21.69 3.33
N SER A 140 22.08 -22.13 2.23
CA SER A 140 22.09 -21.34 1.00
C SER A 140 20.68 -21.12 0.44
N VAL A 141 20.50 -20.06 -0.34
CA VAL A 141 19.23 -19.77 -1.00
C VAL A 141 18.74 -20.94 -1.85
N ASP A 142 19.64 -21.60 -2.58
CA ASP A 142 19.31 -22.77 -3.42
C ASP A 142 18.88 -23.98 -2.57
N ALA A 143 19.52 -24.20 -1.43
CA ALA A 143 19.12 -25.24 -0.51
C ALA A 143 17.73 -24.98 0.10
N LEU A 144 17.45 -23.72 0.47
CA LEU A 144 16.12 -23.30 0.94
C LEU A 144 15.05 -23.48 -0.15
N LYS A 145 15.34 -23.06 -1.38
CA LYS A 145 14.45 -23.23 -2.52
C LYS A 145 14.12 -24.71 -2.76
N THR A 146 15.14 -25.57 -2.83
CA THR A 146 14.97 -27.01 -3.03
C THR A 146 14.11 -27.64 -1.92
N ARG A 147 14.34 -27.23 -0.68
CA ARG A 147 13.56 -27.70 0.47
C ARG A 147 12.09 -27.28 0.40
N ILE A 148 11.85 -26.02 0.03
CA ILE A 148 10.49 -25.48 -0.14
C ILE A 148 9.78 -26.20 -1.27
N GLU A 149 10.41 -26.36 -2.44
CA GLU A 149 9.84 -27.06 -3.60
C GLU A 149 9.46 -28.50 -3.26
N LYS A 150 10.33 -29.22 -2.55
CA LYS A 150 10.05 -30.58 -2.08
C LYS A 150 8.89 -30.63 -1.13
N GLN A 151 8.80 -29.70 -0.17
CA GLN A 151 7.70 -29.62 0.77
C GLN A 151 6.38 -29.32 0.03
N MET A 152 6.37 -28.32 -0.86
CA MET A 152 5.18 -28.00 -1.66
C MET A 152 4.66 -29.20 -2.48
N GLN A 153 5.57 -29.99 -3.07
CA GLN A 153 5.17 -31.20 -3.81
C GLN A 153 4.57 -32.27 -2.88
N ALA A 154 5.12 -32.45 -1.69
CA ALA A 154 4.56 -33.36 -0.69
C ALA A 154 3.17 -32.90 -0.23
N ASP A 155 3.03 -31.63 0.09
CA ASP A 155 1.75 -31.05 0.53
C ASP A 155 0.67 -31.16 -0.57
N LEU A 156 1.03 -30.84 -1.83
CA LEU A 156 0.11 -31.00 -2.96
C LEU A 156 -0.31 -32.46 -3.18
N SER A 157 0.61 -33.41 -2.96
CA SER A 157 0.31 -34.82 -3.07
C SER A 157 -0.66 -35.27 -1.96
N GLU A 158 -0.43 -34.82 -0.73
CA GLU A 158 -1.32 -35.09 0.40
C GLU A 158 -2.70 -34.47 0.19
N ILE A 159 -2.76 -33.22 -0.25
CA ILE A 159 -4.03 -32.55 -0.58
C ILE A 159 -4.82 -33.36 -1.62
N ARG A 160 -4.17 -33.83 -2.69
CA ARG A 160 -4.82 -34.65 -3.72
C ARG A 160 -5.39 -35.96 -3.15
N VAL A 161 -4.65 -36.62 -2.26
CA VAL A 161 -5.14 -37.83 -1.59
C VAL A 161 -6.36 -37.50 -0.74
N ARG A 162 -6.30 -36.49 0.10
CA ARG A 162 -7.41 -36.07 0.97
C ARG A 162 -8.64 -35.65 0.18
N LEU A 163 -8.50 -34.92 -0.91
CA LEU A 163 -9.64 -34.51 -1.75
C LEU A 163 -10.26 -35.72 -2.48
N LYS A 164 -9.48 -36.78 -2.75
CA LYS A 164 -10.00 -38.01 -3.32
C LYS A 164 -10.75 -38.85 -2.29
N GLU A 165 -10.25 -38.91 -1.06
CA GLU A 165 -10.88 -39.63 0.06
C GLU A 165 -12.11 -38.89 0.61
N HIS A 166 -12.13 -37.54 0.49
CA HIS A 166 -13.15 -36.65 1.01
C HIS A 166 -13.68 -35.71 -0.07
N PRO A 167 -14.48 -36.23 -1.04
CA PRO A 167 -15.01 -35.39 -2.14
C PRO A 167 -15.88 -34.21 -1.69
N GLU A 168 -16.47 -34.31 -0.49
CA GLU A 168 -17.23 -33.24 0.13
C GLU A 168 -16.40 -31.98 0.37
N LEU A 169 -15.09 -32.09 0.61
CA LEU A 169 -14.19 -30.95 0.80
C LEU A 169 -14.09 -30.07 -0.45
N VAL A 170 -14.16 -30.67 -1.65
CA VAL A 170 -14.15 -29.92 -2.92
C VAL A 170 -15.36 -29.00 -2.99
N ARG A 171 -16.55 -29.47 -2.59
CA ARG A 171 -17.76 -28.64 -2.56
C ARG A 171 -17.63 -27.53 -1.53
N GLN A 172 -17.13 -27.86 -0.33
CA GLN A 172 -16.91 -26.86 0.71
C GLN A 172 -15.94 -25.76 0.28
N MET A 173 -14.87 -26.09 -0.45
CA MET A 173 -13.92 -25.13 -0.98
C MET A 173 -14.49 -24.25 -2.10
N THR A 174 -15.43 -24.77 -2.90
CA THR A 174 -16.09 -24.02 -3.97
C THR A 174 -17.29 -23.20 -3.49
N ASP A 175 -18.01 -23.70 -2.48
CA ASP A 175 -19.20 -23.04 -1.94
C ASP A 175 -18.87 -22.05 -0.79
N SER A 176 -17.71 -22.22 -0.17
CA SER A 176 -17.22 -21.27 0.82
C SER A 176 -16.52 -20.12 0.11
N ALA A 177 -17.22 -19.01 -0.11
CA ALA A 177 -16.55 -17.74 0.08
C ALA A 177 -15.90 -17.82 1.48
N ILE A 178 -14.57 -17.86 1.54
CA ILE A 178 -13.85 -17.81 2.82
C ILE A 178 -14.18 -16.45 3.42
N THR A 179 -15.21 -16.40 4.23
CA THR A 179 -15.43 -15.34 5.18
C THR A 179 -14.34 -15.54 6.22
N LEU A 180 -13.23 -14.80 6.06
CA LEU A 180 -12.31 -14.56 7.16
C LEU A 180 -13.16 -13.86 8.22
N SER A 181 -13.61 -14.59 9.24
CA SER A 181 -14.13 -13.98 10.45
C SER A 181 -12.98 -13.15 11.02
N ASP A 182 -13.23 -11.86 11.30
CA ASP A 182 -12.30 -11.05 12.06
C ASP A 182 -11.87 -11.82 13.31
N PRO A 183 -10.56 -11.89 13.58
CA PRO A 183 -10.11 -12.39 14.87
C PRO A 183 -10.54 -11.38 15.94
N ASP A 184 -11.28 -11.85 16.94
CA ASP A 184 -11.62 -11.12 18.18
C ASP A 184 -10.36 -10.60 18.89
#